data_880a4fd3830f5e559c91b1cd1c97a899
#
_entry.id   880a4fd3830f5e559c91b1cd1c97a899
#
_cell.length_a   1.000
_cell.length_b   1.000
_cell.length_c   1.000
_cell.angle_alpha   90.00
_cell.angle_beta   90.00
_cell.angle_gamma   90.00
#
_symmetry.space_group_name_H-M   'P 1'
#
loop_
_entity.id
_entity.type
_entity.pdbx_description
1 polymer ?
#
loop_
_entity_poly.entity_id
_entity_poly.type
_entity_poly.pdbx_seq_one_letter_code
_entity_poly.pdbx_strand_id
1 'polypeptide(L)'
;LADLRDEGKPLEEVYDFAMKNRLKVHHWFFSTDLTFYVRGGRISKASGAIGGLLGICPLLNMDNEGRLIPRFKIRTKKKVIKKIVDQMEENAEGGLSYSGKCYISQSACYDDARAVADLIEERFPNLNGKVEINNIGTTIGSHTGPGTVALFFWGKERVD
;
A
#
# COMPACT_ATOMS: atom_id res chain seq x y z
N LEU A 1 8.78 -8.37 12.63
CA LEU A 1 10.12 -8.24 13.26
C LEU A 1 10.00 -7.97 14.76
N ALA A 2 9.09 -7.08 15.18
CA ALA A 2 8.88 -6.79 16.61
C ALA A 2 8.46 -8.06 17.37
N ASP A 3 7.57 -8.85 16.79
CA ASP A 3 7.12 -10.12 17.42
C ASP A 3 8.31 -11.07 17.64
N LEU A 4 9.20 -11.24 16.65
CA LEU A 4 10.42 -12.06 16.78
C LEU A 4 11.37 -11.55 17.85
N ARG A 5 11.53 -10.22 17.95
CA ARG A 5 12.32 -9.60 19.02
C ARG A 5 11.70 -9.91 20.38
N ASP A 6 10.40 -9.77 20.52
CA ASP A 6 9.67 -9.98 21.77
C ASP A 6 9.63 -11.46 22.19
N GLU A 7 9.77 -12.38 21.20
CA GLU A 7 10.04 -13.80 21.40
C GLU A 7 11.49 -14.11 21.84
N GLY A 8 12.35 -13.08 21.89
CA GLY A 8 13.75 -13.22 22.30
C GLY A 8 14.68 -13.75 21.21
N LYS A 9 14.28 -13.65 19.93
CA LYS A 9 15.15 -14.06 18.82
C LYS A 9 16.40 -13.19 18.73
N PRO A 10 17.59 -13.77 18.46
CA PRO A 10 18.82 -13.02 18.28
C PRO A 10 18.75 -12.14 17.03
N LEU A 11 19.58 -11.08 17.00
CA LEU A 11 19.60 -10.09 15.93
C LEU A 11 19.79 -10.71 14.54
N GLU A 12 20.66 -11.69 14.45
CA GLU A 12 20.99 -12.39 13.19
C GLU A 12 19.77 -13.11 12.63
N GLU A 13 18.98 -13.80 13.46
CA GLU A 13 17.75 -14.47 13.04
C GLU A 13 16.69 -13.46 12.57
N VAL A 14 16.54 -12.33 13.28
CA VAL A 14 15.60 -11.25 12.91
C VAL A 14 16.02 -10.61 11.59
N TYR A 15 17.32 -10.39 11.38
CA TYR A 15 17.88 -9.86 10.13
C TYR A 15 17.64 -10.83 8.96
N ASP A 16 17.98 -12.10 9.13
CA ASP A 16 17.81 -13.12 8.10
C ASP A 16 16.33 -13.28 7.72
N PHE A 17 15.44 -13.25 8.70
CA PHE A 17 13.99 -13.24 8.45
C PHE A 17 13.58 -12.03 7.62
N ALA A 18 14.05 -10.83 7.96
CA ALA A 18 13.75 -9.60 7.22
C ALA A 18 14.24 -9.70 5.77
N MET A 19 15.48 -10.12 5.55
CA MET A 19 16.07 -10.25 4.23
C MET A 19 15.36 -11.28 3.36
N LYS A 20 15.02 -12.43 3.92
CA LYS A 20 14.32 -13.52 3.24
C LYS A 20 12.89 -13.13 2.85
N ASN A 21 12.22 -12.32 3.65
CA ASN A 21 10.79 -12.06 3.50
C ASN A 21 10.46 -10.63 3.02
N ARG A 22 11.44 -9.77 2.76
CA ARG A 22 11.22 -8.37 2.39
C ARG A 22 10.31 -8.17 1.17
N LEU A 23 10.33 -9.12 0.22
CA LEU A 23 9.50 -9.05 -0.98
C LEU A 23 8.07 -9.57 -0.78
N LYS A 24 7.75 -10.12 0.42
CA LYS A 24 6.41 -10.57 0.78
C LYS A 24 5.55 -9.48 1.39
N VAL A 25 6.12 -8.34 1.78
CA VAL A 25 5.36 -7.19 2.25
C VAL A 25 4.91 -6.39 1.03
N HIS A 26 3.61 -6.39 0.76
CA HIS A 26 3.01 -5.63 -0.33
C HIS A 26 2.74 -4.19 0.09
N HIS A 27 2.97 -3.27 -0.84
CA HIS A 27 2.72 -1.85 -0.72
C HIS A 27 1.92 -1.41 -1.94
N TRP A 28 0.61 -1.27 -1.81
CA TRP A 28 -0.26 -0.73 -2.85
C TRP A 28 -0.76 0.63 -2.42
N PHE A 29 -0.73 1.60 -3.30
CA PHE A 29 -1.19 2.94 -2.94
C PHE A 29 -1.75 3.68 -4.15
N PHE A 30 -2.71 4.56 -3.87
CA PHE A 30 -3.22 5.50 -4.86
C PHE A 30 -3.13 6.92 -4.32
N SER A 31 -3.15 7.88 -5.23
CA SER A 31 -3.30 9.29 -4.90
C SER A 31 -4.24 9.95 -5.90
N THR A 32 -4.93 10.99 -5.45
CA THR A 32 -5.77 11.82 -6.33
C THR A 32 -4.97 12.91 -7.06
N ASP A 33 -3.72 13.17 -6.63
CA ASP A 33 -2.80 14.13 -7.24
C ASP A 33 -1.36 13.61 -7.17
N LEU A 34 -0.68 13.54 -8.31
CA LEU A 34 0.72 13.12 -8.41
C LEU A 34 1.73 14.29 -8.40
N THR A 35 1.28 15.52 -8.20
CA THR A 35 2.14 16.72 -8.22
C THR A 35 3.30 16.59 -7.22
N PHE A 36 3.00 16.13 -6.01
CA PHE A 36 4.00 15.95 -4.96
C PHE A 36 5.01 14.84 -5.31
N TYR A 37 4.54 13.74 -5.89
CA TYR A 37 5.41 12.64 -6.34
C TYR A 37 6.42 13.10 -7.41
N VAL A 38 5.96 13.94 -8.35
CA VAL A 38 6.82 14.50 -9.41
C VAL A 38 7.80 15.52 -8.83
N ARG A 39 7.32 16.44 -7.98
CA ARG A 39 8.16 17.45 -7.34
C ARG A 39 9.22 16.82 -6.43
N GLY A 40 8.84 15.77 -5.73
CA GLY A 40 9.73 14.99 -4.86
C GLY A 40 10.68 14.02 -5.60
N GLY A 41 10.58 13.92 -6.94
CA GLY A 41 11.42 13.03 -7.76
C GLY A 41 11.11 11.54 -7.58
N ARG A 42 9.93 11.15 -7.06
CA ARG A 42 9.51 9.75 -6.87
C ARG A 42 8.89 9.15 -8.12
N ILE A 43 8.40 9.99 -9.01
CA ILE A 43 7.85 9.58 -10.31
C ILE A 43 8.38 10.56 -11.37
N SER A 44 8.69 10.06 -12.57
CA SER A 44 9.13 10.92 -13.67
C SER A 44 8.01 11.88 -14.13
N LYS A 45 8.38 13.03 -14.70
CA LYS A 45 7.41 13.99 -15.26
C LYS A 45 6.49 13.33 -16.30
N ALA A 46 7.02 12.42 -17.12
CA ALA A 46 6.25 11.69 -18.11
C ALA A 46 5.19 10.77 -17.47
N SER A 47 5.57 10.07 -16.40
CA SER A 47 4.64 9.24 -15.62
C SER A 47 3.65 10.08 -14.81
N GLY A 48 4.07 11.24 -14.30
CA GLY A 48 3.24 12.18 -13.55
C GLY A 48 2.22 12.92 -14.40
N ALA A 49 2.49 13.14 -15.69
CA ALA A 49 1.53 13.73 -16.63
C ALA A 49 0.24 12.90 -16.78
N ILE A 50 0.29 11.62 -16.42
CA ILE A 50 -0.86 10.73 -16.39
C ILE A 50 -1.84 11.10 -15.26
N GLY A 51 -1.34 11.55 -14.11
CA GLY A 51 -2.15 11.99 -12.98
C GLY A 51 -2.74 13.41 -13.14
N GLY A 52 -2.24 14.20 -14.08
CA GLY A 52 -2.76 15.53 -14.41
C GLY A 52 -4.05 15.52 -15.25
N LEU A 53 -4.49 14.36 -15.71
CA LEU A 53 -5.78 14.21 -16.40
C LEU A 53 -6.89 14.17 -15.34
N LEU A 54 -7.81 15.11 -15.42
CA LEU A 54 -8.92 15.28 -14.47
C LEU A 54 -9.65 13.95 -14.21
N GLY A 55 -9.70 13.56 -12.93
CA GLY A 55 -10.42 12.36 -12.49
C GLY A 55 -9.67 11.02 -12.62
N ILE A 56 -8.38 11.02 -12.96
CA ILE A 56 -7.56 9.80 -12.91
C ILE A 56 -6.92 9.65 -11.53
N CYS A 57 -7.15 8.50 -10.91
CA CYS A 57 -6.50 8.05 -9.67
C CYS A 57 -5.57 6.87 -10.04
N PRO A 58 -4.27 7.09 -10.22
CA PRO A 58 -3.35 6.01 -10.49
C PRO A 58 -3.20 5.11 -9.25
N LEU A 59 -3.18 3.81 -9.48
CA LEU A 59 -2.81 2.82 -8.49
C LEU A 59 -1.39 2.35 -8.75
N LEU A 60 -0.55 2.45 -7.73
CA LEU A 60 0.88 2.17 -7.79
C LEU A 60 1.24 1.06 -6.82
N ASN A 61 2.39 0.45 -7.05
CA ASN A 61 3.08 -0.38 -6.08
C ASN A 61 4.59 -0.08 -6.08
N MET A 62 5.37 -0.92 -5.40
CA MET A 62 6.83 -0.87 -5.45
C MET A 62 7.37 -2.07 -6.23
N ASP A 63 8.40 -1.85 -7.04
CA ASP A 63 9.18 -2.92 -7.64
C ASP A 63 10.15 -3.57 -6.61
N ASN A 64 10.91 -4.57 -7.04
CA ASN A 64 11.83 -5.29 -6.16
C ASN A 64 13.05 -4.44 -5.73
N GLU A 65 13.31 -3.31 -6.41
CA GLU A 65 14.34 -2.34 -6.07
C GLU A 65 13.83 -1.17 -5.20
N GLY A 66 12.52 -1.17 -4.86
CA GLY A 66 11.90 -0.13 -4.03
C GLY A 66 11.45 1.11 -4.80
N ARG A 67 11.43 1.09 -6.15
CA ARG A 67 10.93 2.20 -6.97
C ARG A 67 9.41 2.18 -7.04
N LEU A 68 8.80 3.36 -7.10
CA LEU A 68 7.35 3.50 -7.20
C LEU A 68 6.90 3.33 -8.66
N ILE A 69 6.07 2.34 -8.93
CA ILE A 69 5.64 1.97 -10.28
C ILE A 69 4.13 2.16 -10.44
N PRO A 70 3.68 3.04 -11.36
CA PRO A 70 2.28 3.11 -11.73
C PRO A 70 1.85 1.84 -12.49
N ARG A 71 0.95 1.07 -11.89
CA ARG A 71 0.44 -0.18 -12.49
C ARG A 71 -0.88 0.01 -13.22
N PHE A 72 -1.78 0.84 -12.66
CA PHE A 72 -3.11 1.04 -13.23
C PHE A 72 -3.48 2.52 -13.29
N LYS A 73 -4.13 2.91 -14.39
CA LYS A 73 -4.75 4.22 -14.60
C LYS A 73 -6.25 4.08 -14.41
N ILE A 74 -6.78 4.51 -13.28
CA ILE A 74 -8.17 4.26 -12.91
C ILE A 74 -8.92 5.58 -12.90
N ARG A 75 -10.07 5.62 -13.55
CA ARG A 75 -10.98 6.76 -13.48
C ARG A 75 -11.86 6.60 -12.25
N THR A 76 -11.98 7.65 -11.48
CA THR A 76 -12.79 7.80 -10.28
C THR A 76 -12.23 7.13 -9.02
N LYS A 77 -12.41 7.82 -7.91
CA LYS A 77 -12.00 7.39 -6.58
C LYS A 77 -12.68 6.05 -6.19
N LYS A 78 -13.99 5.91 -6.44
CA LYS A 78 -14.74 4.68 -6.13
C LYS A 78 -14.13 3.43 -6.80
N LYS A 79 -13.67 3.57 -8.05
CA LYS A 79 -13.06 2.44 -8.77
C LYS A 79 -11.66 2.10 -8.28
N VAL A 80 -10.84 3.10 -7.87
CA VAL A 80 -9.51 2.82 -7.34
C VAL A 80 -9.58 2.20 -5.95
N ILE A 81 -10.53 2.60 -5.11
CA ILE A 81 -10.82 1.96 -3.80
C ILE A 81 -11.14 0.47 -3.99
N LYS A 82 -12.00 0.14 -4.95
CA LYS A 82 -12.27 -1.26 -5.26
C LYS A 82 -11.02 -1.99 -5.77
N LYS A 83 -10.30 -1.38 -6.72
CA LYS A 83 -9.15 -2.04 -7.35
C LYS A 83 -7.98 -2.27 -6.38
N ILE A 84 -7.74 -1.40 -5.41
CA ILE A 84 -6.68 -1.64 -4.41
C ILE A 84 -7.01 -2.86 -3.54
N VAL A 85 -8.28 -3.09 -3.23
CA VAL A 85 -8.74 -4.29 -2.49
C VAL A 85 -8.69 -5.53 -3.38
N ASP A 86 -9.02 -5.42 -4.68
CA ASP A 86 -8.83 -6.51 -5.64
C ASP A 86 -7.35 -6.92 -5.72
N GLN A 87 -6.41 -5.95 -5.62
CA GLN A 87 -4.97 -6.27 -5.58
C GLN A 87 -4.56 -6.97 -4.29
N MET A 88 -5.19 -6.66 -3.17
CA MET A 88 -4.97 -7.44 -1.94
C MET A 88 -5.45 -8.88 -2.11
N GLU A 89 -6.64 -9.12 -2.69
CA GLU A 89 -7.17 -10.45 -2.94
C GLU A 89 -6.25 -11.28 -3.85
N GLU A 90 -5.72 -10.69 -4.92
CA GLU A 90 -4.83 -11.35 -5.87
C GLU A 90 -3.48 -11.74 -5.25
N ASN A 91 -2.94 -10.93 -4.33
CA ASN A 91 -1.56 -11.00 -3.86
C ASN A 91 -1.41 -11.45 -2.40
N ALA A 92 -2.44 -11.35 -1.56
CA ALA A 92 -2.35 -11.77 -0.16
C ALA A 92 -2.03 -13.26 -0.04
N GLU A 93 -1.29 -13.63 0.99
CA GLU A 93 -1.02 -15.03 1.31
C GLU A 93 -2.35 -15.75 1.64
N GLY A 94 -2.67 -16.78 0.87
CA GLY A 94 -3.96 -17.48 0.99
C GLY A 94 -5.15 -16.76 0.34
N GLY A 95 -4.95 -15.64 -0.38
CA GLY A 95 -6.03 -14.89 -1.05
C GLY A 95 -7.12 -14.47 -0.06
N LEU A 96 -8.38 -14.81 -0.34
CA LEU A 96 -9.52 -14.50 0.55
C LEU A 96 -9.46 -15.16 1.94
N SER A 97 -8.62 -16.18 2.11
CA SER A 97 -8.39 -16.83 3.41
C SER A 97 -7.33 -16.12 4.25
N TYR A 98 -6.84 -14.94 3.81
CA TYR A 98 -5.84 -14.17 4.51
C TYR A 98 -6.23 -13.92 5.97
N SER A 99 -5.34 -14.28 6.89
CA SER A 99 -5.53 -14.18 8.33
C SER A 99 -4.45 -13.33 9.02
N GLY A 100 -3.69 -12.57 8.25
CA GLY A 100 -2.69 -11.65 8.78
C GLY A 100 -3.27 -10.29 9.18
N LYS A 101 -2.43 -9.41 9.71
CA LYS A 101 -2.74 -8.02 9.97
C LYS A 101 -2.76 -7.22 8.67
N CYS A 102 -3.55 -6.16 8.63
CA CYS A 102 -3.65 -5.23 7.52
C CYS A 102 -3.55 -3.79 8.02
N TYR A 103 -2.74 -2.99 7.34
CA TYR A 103 -2.48 -1.61 7.72
C TYR A 103 -2.77 -0.67 6.57
N ILE A 104 -3.30 0.51 6.90
CA ILE A 104 -3.46 1.61 5.96
C ILE A 104 -2.77 2.84 6.54
N SER A 105 -2.03 3.56 5.69
CA SER A 105 -1.56 4.91 5.99
C SER A 105 -2.20 5.89 5.03
N GLN A 106 -2.66 7.05 5.53
CA GLN A 106 -3.36 8.05 4.72
C GLN A 106 -2.81 9.46 4.95
N SER A 107 -2.97 10.34 3.97
CA SER A 107 -2.57 11.74 4.02
C SER A 107 -3.77 12.64 3.77
N ALA A 108 -4.36 13.20 4.85
CA ALA A 108 -5.52 14.10 4.84
C ALA A 108 -6.74 13.57 4.04
N CYS A 109 -6.99 12.25 4.08
CA CYS A 109 -8.10 11.60 3.37
C CYS A 109 -8.64 10.38 4.13
N TYR A 110 -8.94 10.57 5.42
CA TYR A 110 -9.37 9.48 6.31
C TYR A 110 -10.60 8.73 5.78
N ASP A 111 -11.59 9.43 5.22
CA ASP A 111 -12.81 8.80 4.70
C ASP A 111 -12.52 7.84 3.54
N ASP A 112 -11.56 8.18 2.68
CA ASP A 112 -11.11 7.29 1.60
C ASP A 112 -10.40 6.05 2.16
N ALA A 113 -9.55 6.24 3.18
CA ALA A 113 -8.87 5.16 3.87
C ALA A 113 -9.87 4.25 4.59
N ARG A 114 -10.88 4.82 5.25
CA ARG A 114 -11.94 4.05 5.91
C ARG A 114 -12.76 3.26 4.89
N ALA A 115 -13.10 3.84 3.74
CA ALA A 115 -13.80 3.12 2.68
C ALA A 115 -13.01 1.92 2.13
N VAL A 116 -11.68 2.03 2.02
CA VAL A 116 -10.81 0.89 1.67
C VAL A 116 -10.85 -0.16 2.76
N ALA A 117 -10.72 0.25 4.02
CA ALA A 117 -10.71 -0.64 5.17
C ALA A 117 -12.04 -1.38 5.36
N ASP A 118 -13.19 -0.70 5.20
CA ASP A 118 -14.52 -1.31 5.28
C ASP A 118 -14.66 -2.42 4.23
N LEU A 119 -14.22 -2.16 3.01
CA LEU A 119 -14.28 -3.15 1.92
C LEU A 119 -13.33 -4.33 2.17
N ILE A 120 -12.18 -4.11 2.79
CA ILE A 120 -11.26 -5.19 3.21
C ILE A 120 -11.90 -6.02 4.31
N GLU A 121 -12.42 -5.39 5.35
CA GLU A 121 -13.04 -6.06 6.50
C GLU A 121 -14.27 -6.88 6.09
N GLU A 122 -15.03 -6.42 5.09
CA GLU A 122 -16.13 -7.18 4.49
C GLU A 122 -15.64 -8.40 3.70
N ARG A 123 -14.56 -8.24 2.91
CA ARG A 123 -14.11 -9.25 1.95
C ARG A 123 -13.22 -10.34 2.57
N PHE A 124 -12.49 -10.01 3.65
CA PHE A 124 -11.52 -10.91 4.30
C PHE A 124 -12.00 -11.32 5.70
N PRO A 125 -12.86 -12.32 5.82
CA PRO A 125 -13.50 -12.67 7.09
C PRO A 125 -12.54 -13.20 8.16
N ASN A 126 -11.35 -13.67 7.76
CA ASN A 126 -10.33 -14.23 8.66
C ASN A 126 -9.25 -13.22 9.06
N LEU A 127 -9.41 -11.94 8.69
CA LEU A 127 -8.42 -10.90 9.00
C LEU A 127 -8.11 -10.87 10.52
N ASN A 128 -6.85 -10.73 10.87
CA ASN A 128 -6.43 -10.64 12.27
C ASN A 128 -6.71 -9.25 12.85
N GLY A 129 -7.90 -9.07 13.39
CA GLY A 129 -8.40 -7.80 13.89
C GLY A 129 -8.94 -6.88 12.79
N LYS A 130 -9.18 -5.63 13.17
CA LYS A 130 -9.59 -4.57 12.23
C LYS A 130 -8.40 -4.04 11.46
N VAL A 131 -8.67 -3.43 10.29
CA VAL A 131 -7.65 -2.70 9.56
C VAL A 131 -7.19 -1.49 10.38
N GLU A 132 -5.89 -1.41 10.64
CA GLU A 132 -5.30 -0.29 11.37
C GLU A 132 -5.05 0.88 10.42
N ILE A 133 -5.67 2.04 10.69
CA ILE A 133 -5.53 3.26 9.89
C ILE A 133 -4.68 4.27 10.63
N ASN A 134 -3.57 4.67 10.03
CA ASN A 134 -2.63 5.64 10.57
C ASN A 134 -2.42 6.82 9.61
N ASN A 135 -1.92 7.93 10.14
CA ASN A 135 -1.46 9.04 9.31
C ASN A 135 -0.10 8.72 8.68
N ILE A 136 0.10 9.15 7.43
CA ILE A 136 1.42 9.12 6.81
C ILE A 136 2.36 10.06 7.56
N GLY A 137 3.58 9.61 7.87
CA GLY A 137 4.61 10.42 8.48
C GLY A 137 5.01 11.61 7.58
N THR A 138 5.48 12.70 8.20
CA THR A 138 5.75 13.98 7.52
C THR A 138 6.72 13.86 6.34
N THR A 139 7.76 13.05 6.46
CA THR A 139 8.74 12.82 5.38
C THR A 139 8.09 12.21 4.13
N ILE A 140 7.34 11.14 4.31
CA ILE A 140 6.62 10.50 3.19
C ILE A 140 5.50 11.42 2.69
N GLY A 141 4.76 12.07 3.60
CA GLY A 141 3.67 12.98 3.26
C GLY A 141 4.12 14.16 2.39
N SER A 142 5.31 14.72 2.62
CA SER A 142 5.88 15.79 1.79
C SER A 142 6.17 15.35 0.34
N HIS A 143 6.37 14.05 0.10
CA HIS A 143 6.61 13.49 -1.23
C HIS A 143 5.35 12.93 -1.89
N THR A 144 4.33 12.56 -1.12
CA THR A 144 3.11 11.94 -1.65
C THR A 144 1.92 12.91 -1.68
N GLY A 145 1.93 13.91 -0.82
CA GLY A 145 0.88 14.93 -0.72
C GLY A 145 -0.43 14.42 -0.13
N PRO A 146 -1.40 15.32 0.05
CA PRO A 146 -2.74 14.96 0.51
C PRO A 146 -3.47 14.09 -0.53
N GLY A 147 -4.44 13.27 -0.05
CA GLY A 147 -5.24 12.39 -0.91
C GLY A 147 -4.55 11.06 -1.24
N THR A 148 -3.46 10.71 -0.54
CA THR A 148 -2.79 9.42 -0.67
C THR A 148 -3.31 8.42 0.34
N VAL A 149 -3.70 7.24 -0.13
CA VAL A 149 -4.03 6.05 0.68
C VAL A 149 -3.07 4.93 0.30
N ALA A 150 -2.37 4.39 1.29
CA ALA A 150 -1.41 3.30 1.12
C ALA A 150 -1.84 2.09 1.98
N LEU A 151 -1.94 0.93 1.34
CA LEU A 151 -2.34 -0.35 1.90
C LEU A 151 -1.13 -1.27 2.03
N PHE A 152 -1.00 -1.90 3.20
CA PHE A 152 0.09 -2.84 3.51
C PHE A 152 -0.46 -4.15 4.03
N PHE A 153 0.02 -5.26 3.47
CA PHE A 153 -0.35 -6.61 3.88
C PHE A 153 0.77 -7.59 3.54
N TRP A 154 0.70 -8.76 4.16
CA TRP A 154 1.62 -9.86 3.88
C TRP A 154 1.07 -10.70 2.72
N GLY A 155 1.93 -11.02 1.76
CA GLY A 155 1.47 -11.72 0.57
C GLY A 155 2.48 -12.70 -0.01
N LYS A 156 2.19 -13.13 -1.22
CA LYS A 156 3.11 -13.89 -2.05
C LYS A 156 4.35 -13.05 -2.32
N GLU A 157 5.47 -13.68 -2.67
CA GLU A 157 6.64 -12.94 -3.11
C GLU A 157 6.30 -12.08 -4.33
N ARG A 158 6.66 -10.79 -4.27
CA ARG A 158 6.43 -9.86 -5.37
C ARG A 158 7.31 -10.23 -6.57
N VAL A 159 6.72 -10.25 -7.74
CA VAL A 159 7.40 -10.37 -9.04
C VAL A 159 7.20 -9.07 -9.81
N ASP A 160 8.23 -8.62 -10.53
CA ASP A 160 8.20 -7.39 -11.35
C ASP A 160 7.49 -7.60 -12.70
#